data_c3caae9540bcc5ce969d156215f2d750
#
_entry.id   c3caae9540bcc5ce969d156215f2d750
#
_cell.length_a   1.000
_cell.length_b   1.000
_cell.length_c   1.000
_cell.angle_alpha   90.00
_cell.angle_beta   90.00
_cell.angle_gamma   90.00
#
_symmetry.space_group_name_H-M   'P 1'
#
loop_
_entity.id
_entity.type
_entity.pdbx_description
1 polymer ?
#
loop_
_entity_poly.entity_id
_entity_poly.type
_entity_poly.pdbx_seq_one_letter_code
_entity_poly.pdbx_strand_id
1 'polypeptide(L)'
;ASARLSERQAASMQQMYDVDSAGQRFYALLDGEAQSLAGSGVAAADLMAALGDRLPALPEGAHSTLEAVRSQAKALGHDELASLLGKEAGDGSLAGYVGGVQCTLASPRGYELFCIFGIDGQGGCDVLQWRSTKAWDESAQSEQLWLG
;
A
#
# COMPACT_ATOMS: atom_id res chain seq x y z
N ALA A 1 -30.57 -1.50 20.37
CA ALA A 1 -29.41 -2.40 20.24
C ALA A 1 -29.02 -2.60 18.79
N SER A 2 -29.99 -2.87 17.89
CA SER A 2 -29.71 -3.06 16.47
C SER A 2 -29.20 -1.79 15.77
N ALA A 3 -29.69 -0.62 16.18
CA ALA A 3 -29.24 0.65 15.63
C ALA A 3 -27.76 0.91 15.91
N ARG A 4 -27.31 0.61 17.13
CA ARG A 4 -25.90 0.75 17.48
C ARG A 4 -25.00 -0.18 16.70
N LEU A 5 -25.46 -1.41 16.52
CA LEU A 5 -24.70 -2.39 15.74
C LEU A 5 -24.55 -1.93 14.30
N SER A 6 -25.62 -1.42 13.69
CA SER A 6 -25.58 -0.89 12.32
C SER A 6 -24.63 0.30 12.19
N GLU A 7 -24.63 1.21 13.18
CA GLU A 7 -23.71 2.36 13.18
C GLU A 7 -22.25 1.91 13.25
N ARG A 8 -21.95 0.92 14.10
CA ARG A 8 -20.59 0.37 14.21
C ARG A 8 -20.16 -0.31 12.93
N GLN A 9 -21.05 -1.07 12.30
CA GLN A 9 -20.76 -1.72 11.03
C GLN A 9 -20.51 -0.69 9.94
N ALA A 10 -21.33 0.35 9.87
CA ALA A 10 -21.16 1.41 8.88
C ALA A 10 -19.83 2.14 9.09
N ALA A 11 -19.45 2.45 10.33
CA ALA A 11 -18.19 3.10 10.63
C ALA A 11 -16.98 2.21 10.26
N SER A 12 -17.07 0.92 10.55
CA SER A 12 -16.03 -0.03 10.18
C SER A 12 -15.87 -0.14 8.66
N MET A 13 -16.98 -0.24 7.95
CA MET A 13 -16.96 -0.28 6.50
C MET A 13 -16.39 1.01 5.91
N GLN A 14 -16.73 2.15 6.48
CA GLN A 14 -16.20 3.43 6.02
C GLN A 14 -14.68 3.48 6.15
N GLN A 15 -14.12 2.99 7.24
CA GLN A 15 -12.67 2.95 7.40
C GLN A 15 -11.99 2.02 6.41
N MET A 16 -12.60 0.87 6.13
CA MET A 16 -12.09 -0.03 5.09
C MET A 16 -12.07 0.65 3.74
N TYR A 17 -13.14 1.36 3.40
CA TYR A 17 -13.21 2.12 2.15
C TYR A 17 -12.17 3.25 2.12
N ASP A 18 -11.97 3.94 3.22
CA ASP A 18 -11.01 5.03 3.30
C ASP A 18 -9.59 4.52 3.07
N VAL A 19 -9.23 3.41 3.69
CA VAL A 19 -7.91 2.79 3.54
C VAL A 19 -7.72 2.28 2.11
N ASP A 20 -8.72 1.60 1.56
CA ASP A 20 -8.65 1.09 0.20
C ASP A 20 -8.56 2.23 -0.83
N SER A 21 -9.36 3.27 -0.67
CA SER A 21 -9.33 4.44 -1.54
C SER A 21 -7.99 5.16 -1.47
N ALA A 22 -7.42 5.27 -0.27
CA ALA A 22 -6.09 5.86 -0.09
C ALA A 22 -5.02 5.03 -0.80
N GLY A 23 -5.12 3.70 -0.76
CA GLY A 23 -4.23 2.80 -1.50
C GLY A 23 -4.32 2.99 -3.00
N GLN A 24 -5.51 3.11 -3.53
CA GLN A 24 -5.74 3.37 -4.95
C GLN A 24 -5.17 4.73 -5.36
N ARG A 25 -5.35 5.74 -4.53
CA ARG A 25 -4.79 7.07 -4.77
C ARG A 25 -3.25 7.03 -4.73
N PHE A 26 -2.68 6.32 -3.76
CA PHE A 26 -1.23 6.14 -3.69
C PHE A 26 -0.69 5.47 -4.95
N TYR A 27 -1.35 4.42 -5.41
CA TYR A 27 -0.98 3.73 -6.65
C TYR A 27 -0.98 4.68 -7.85
N ALA A 28 -2.04 5.48 -7.98
CA ALA A 28 -2.15 6.43 -9.09
C ALA A 28 -1.03 7.49 -9.05
N LEU A 29 -0.71 7.99 -7.87
CA LEU A 29 0.38 8.97 -7.69
C LEU A 29 1.74 8.34 -7.99
N LEU A 30 1.96 7.11 -7.52
CA LEU A 30 3.20 6.39 -7.76
C LEU A 30 3.38 6.09 -9.25
N ASP A 31 2.35 5.63 -9.91
CA ASP A 31 2.36 5.37 -11.35
C ASP A 31 2.70 6.63 -12.13
N GLY A 32 2.08 7.76 -11.76
CA GLY A 32 2.37 9.05 -12.38
C GLY A 32 3.82 9.51 -12.19
N GLU A 33 4.37 9.34 -10.98
CA GLU A 33 5.75 9.70 -10.69
C GLU A 33 6.74 8.82 -11.47
N ALA A 34 6.52 7.53 -11.49
CA ALA A 34 7.38 6.59 -12.22
C ALA A 34 7.36 6.86 -13.71
N GLN A 35 6.19 7.10 -14.29
CA GLN A 35 6.06 7.43 -15.71
C GLN A 35 6.71 8.77 -16.04
N SER A 36 6.56 9.75 -15.16
CA SER A 36 7.17 11.08 -15.35
C SER A 36 8.70 10.99 -15.36
N LEU A 37 9.28 10.22 -14.44
CA LEU A 37 10.73 10.03 -14.37
C LEU A 37 11.26 9.31 -15.63
N ALA A 38 10.61 8.25 -16.03
CA ALA A 38 11.00 7.50 -17.22
C ALA A 38 10.85 8.36 -18.48
N GLY A 39 9.76 9.12 -18.56
CA GLY A 39 9.50 10.04 -19.69
C GLY A 39 10.47 11.20 -19.76
N SER A 40 11.08 11.60 -18.65
CA SER A 40 12.09 12.68 -18.63
C SER A 40 13.50 12.19 -18.93
N GLY A 41 13.67 10.91 -19.25
CA GLY A 41 14.93 10.36 -19.68
C GLY A 41 15.78 9.69 -18.59
N VAL A 42 15.21 9.46 -17.41
CA VAL A 42 15.90 8.71 -16.35
C VAL A 42 16.10 7.27 -16.83
N ALA A 43 17.35 6.82 -16.81
CA ALA A 43 17.67 5.45 -17.22
C ALA A 43 17.08 4.43 -16.26
N ALA A 44 16.78 3.22 -16.78
CA ALA A 44 16.20 2.15 -15.97
C ALA A 44 17.06 1.85 -14.73
N ALA A 45 18.37 1.88 -14.86
CA ALA A 45 19.28 1.61 -13.74
C ALA A 45 19.20 2.66 -12.63
N ASP A 46 18.77 3.89 -12.95
CA ASP A 46 18.69 5.01 -12.00
C ASP A 46 17.27 5.28 -11.53
N LEU A 47 16.30 4.61 -12.13
CA LEU A 47 14.88 4.90 -11.91
C LEU A 47 14.46 4.71 -10.44
N MET A 48 14.89 3.62 -9.82
CA MET A 48 14.51 3.35 -8.44
C MET A 48 15.12 4.33 -7.45
N ALA A 49 16.37 4.75 -7.69
CA ALA A 49 17.00 5.76 -6.84
C ALA A 49 16.28 7.11 -6.97
N ALA A 50 15.94 7.52 -8.18
CA ALA A 50 15.21 8.75 -8.43
C ALA A 50 13.79 8.69 -7.85
N LEU A 51 13.11 7.57 -7.99
CA LEU A 51 11.77 7.38 -7.47
C LEU A 51 11.76 7.37 -5.95
N GLY A 52 12.78 6.79 -5.33
CA GLY A 52 12.93 6.77 -3.88
C GLY A 52 12.98 8.15 -3.24
N ASP A 53 13.49 9.14 -3.96
CA ASP A 53 13.53 10.53 -3.51
C ASP A 53 12.20 11.26 -3.73
N ARG A 54 11.30 10.66 -4.48
CA ARG A 54 10.02 11.28 -4.89
C ARG A 54 8.80 10.42 -4.56
N LEU A 55 8.89 9.56 -3.58
CA LEU A 55 7.73 8.73 -3.21
C LEU A 55 6.57 9.60 -2.79
N PRO A 56 5.37 9.35 -3.34
CA PRO A 56 4.21 10.14 -2.98
C PRO A 56 3.83 9.93 -1.51
N ALA A 57 3.28 10.97 -0.93
CA ALA A 57 2.74 10.92 0.42
C ALA A 57 1.29 11.38 0.38
N LEU A 58 0.45 10.74 1.16
CA LEU A 58 -0.94 11.16 1.26
C LEU A 58 -1.05 12.18 2.39
N PRO A 59 -1.70 13.32 2.15
CA PRO A 59 -1.93 14.31 3.21
C PRO A 59 -2.80 13.70 4.32
N GLU A 60 -2.47 14.01 5.56
CA GLU A 60 -3.28 13.60 6.70
C GLU A 60 -4.69 14.19 6.59
N GLY A 61 -5.69 13.39 6.91
CA GLY A 61 -7.08 13.82 6.92
C GLY A 61 -7.69 14.08 5.56
N ALA A 62 -6.97 13.80 4.47
CA ALA A 62 -7.43 14.13 3.12
C ALA A 62 -8.48 13.16 2.56
N HIS A 63 -8.64 11.99 3.18
CA HIS A 63 -9.38 10.88 2.58
C HIS A 63 -10.69 10.57 3.25
N SER A 64 -10.90 11.08 4.44
CA SER A 64 -12.08 10.77 5.22
C SER A 64 -12.56 12.01 5.97
N THR A 65 -13.87 12.15 6.08
CA THR A 65 -14.48 13.13 6.96
C THR A 65 -14.51 12.64 8.41
N LEU A 66 -14.21 11.36 8.62
CA LEU A 66 -14.30 10.73 9.93
C LEU A 66 -12.94 10.56 10.59
N GLU A 67 -11.97 10.04 9.83
CA GLU A 67 -10.65 9.72 10.38
C GLU A 67 -9.56 9.82 9.34
N ALA A 68 -8.37 10.19 9.77
CA ALA A 68 -7.21 10.32 8.91
C ALA A 68 -6.59 8.95 8.62
N VAL A 69 -6.20 8.73 7.36
CA VAL A 69 -5.41 7.57 6.96
C VAL A 69 -3.96 8.00 6.83
N ARG A 70 -3.07 7.23 7.43
CA ARG A 70 -1.63 7.49 7.37
C ARG A 70 -0.99 6.55 6.36
N SER A 71 -0.01 7.04 5.65
CA SER A 71 0.73 6.25 4.68
C SER A 71 2.23 6.28 4.98
N GLN A 72 2.87 5.13 4.77
CA GLN A 72 4.32 5.00 4.78
C GLN A 72 4.73 4.25 3.53
N ALA A 73 5.75 4.73 2.86
CA ALA A 73 6.23 4.12 1.63
C ALA A 73 7.74 3.96 1.67
N LYS A 74 8.23 2.89 1.05
CA LYS A 74 9.66 2.59 0.97
C LYS A 74 9.97 2.03 -0.41
N ALA A 75 11.01 2.58 -1.03
CA ALA A 75 11.52 2.04 -2.28
C ALA A 75 12.31 0.74 -2.02
N LEU A 76 12.14 -0.24 -2.90
CA LEU A 76 12.74 -1.55 -2.79
C LEU A 76 13.61 -1.83 -4.01
N GLY A 77 14.82 -2.34 -3.77
CA GLY A 77 15.62 -2.91 -4.85
C GLY A 77 15.00 -4.22 -5.34
N HIS A 78 15.51 -4.73 -6.46
CA HIS A 78 14.99 -5.97 -7.05
C HIS A 78 15.07 -7.16 -6.07
N ASP A 79 16.16 -7.30 -5.36
CA ASP A 79 16.36 -8.40 -4.41
C ASP A 79 15.43 -8.28 -3.20
N GLU A 80 15.25 -7.06 -2.70
CA GLU A 80 14.32 -6.78 -1.60
C GLU A 80 12.87 -7.09 -2.02
N LEU A 81 12.52 -6.71 -3.25
CA LEU A 81 11.20 -6.98 -3.80
C LEU A 81 10.93 -8.49 -3.84
N ALA A 82 11.88 -9.25 -4.36
CA ALA A 82 11.77 -10.71 -4.41
C ALA A 82 11.62 -11.31 -3.01
N SER A 83 12.42 -10.87 -2.08
CA SER A 83 12.38 -11.34 -0.70
C SER A 83 11.02 -11.11 -0.04
N LEU A 84 10.46 -9.92 -0.21
CA LEU A 84 9.15 -9.57 0.37
C LEU A 84 8.02 -10.39 -0.24
N LEU A 85 8.15 -10.77 -1.50
CA LEU A 85 7.15 -11.61 -2.18
C LEU A 85 7.36 -13.10 -1.94
N GLY A 86 8.36 -13.48 -1.13
CA GLY A 86 8.68 -14.87 -0.87
C GLY A 86 9.28 -15.59 -2.08
N LYS A 87 9.93 -14.86 -2.97
CA LYS A 87 10.52 -15.39 -4.21
C LYS A 87 12.02 -15.25 -4.19
N GLU A 88 12.71 -16.09 -4.99
CA GLU A 88 14.14 -15.97 -5.16
C GLU A 88 14.48 -14.76 -6.06
N ALA A 89 15.67 -14.20 -5.86
CA ALA A 89 16.11 -13.02 -6.60
C ALA A 89 16.17 -13.26 -8.11
N GLY A 90 16.36 -14.50 -8.54
CA GLY A 90 16.39 -14.87 -9.96
C GLY A 90 15.04 -15.30 -10.53
N ASP A 91 13.93 -15.11 -9.79
CA ASP A 91 12.62 -15.53 -10.26
C ASP A 91 12.24 -14.80 -11.54
N GLY A 92 11.91 -15.58 -12.58
CA GLY A 92 11.58 -15.05 -13.89
C GLY A 92 10.35 -14.15 -13.92
N SER A 93 9.41 -14.34 -12.98
CA SER A 93 8.21 -13.50 -12.90
C SER A 93 8.52 -12.07 -12.49
N LEU A 94 9.70 -11.83 -11.90
CA LEU A 94 10.13 -10.50 -11.47
C LEU A 94 11.19 -9.88 -12.39
N ALA A 95 11.55 -10.57 -13.46
CA ALA A 95 12.66 -10.16 -14.35
C ALA A 95 12.41 -8.80 -15.02
N GLY A 96 11.13 -8.43 -15.23
CA GLY A 96 10.78 -7.15 -15.86
C GLY A 96 10.85 -5.95 -14.94
N TYR A 97 11.02 -6.16 -13.63
CA TYR A 97 11.01 -5.07 -12.66
C TYR A 97 12.42 -4.67 -12.25
N VAL A 98 12.69 -3.37 -12.23
CA VAL A 98 13.96 -2.83 -11.73
C VAL A 98 13.96 -2.69 -10.22
N GLY A 99 12.77 -2.75 -9.62
CA GLY A 99 12.56 -2.66 -8.19
C GLY A 99 11.09 -2.53 -7.89
N GLY A 100 10.77 -2.02 -6.73
CA GLY A 100 9.40 -1.84 -6.33
C GLY A 100 9.23 -0.84 -5.22
N VAL A 101 8.00 -0.69 -4.76
CA VAL A 101 7.65 0.17 -3.64
C VAL A 101 6.72 -0.61 -2.71
N GLN A 102 7.07 -0.59 -1.45
CA GLN A 102 6.22 -1.09 -0.39
C GLN A 102 5.45 0.08 0.19
N CYS A 103 4.14 -0.06 0.33
CA CYS A 103 3.31 0.97 0.93
C CYS A 103 2.45 0.34 2.01
N THR A 104 2.44 0.95 3.18
CA THR A 104 1.56 0.58 4.27
C THR A 104 0.65 1.75 4.59
N LEU A 105 -0.65 1.49 4.63
CA LEU A 105 -1.65 2.47 5.00
C LEU A 105 -2.36 1.99 6.24
N ALA A 106 -2.68 2.89 7.15
CA ALA A 106 -3.32 2.54 8.41
C ALA A 106 -4.36 3.56 8.78
N SER A 107 -5.49 3.08 9.25
CA SER A 107 -6.52 3.93 9.86
C SER A 107 -6.32 3.96 11.37
N PRO A 108 -6.83 5.00 12.08
CA PRO A 108 -6.72 5.08 13.54
C PRO A 108 -7.35 3.90 14.28
N ARG A 109 -8.30 3.21 13.68
CA ARG A 109 -8.96 2.06 14.31
C ARG A 109 -8.36 0.70 13.94
N GLY A 110 -7.19 0.70 13.31
CA GLY A 110 -6.43 -0.51 13.11
C GLY A 110 -6.68 -1.25 11.79
N TYR A 111 -7.38 -0.66 10.84
CA TYR A 111 -7.40 -1.20 9.49
C TYR A 111 -6.10 -0.86 8.81
N GLU A 112 -5.47 -1.86 8.22
CA GLU A 112 -4.21 -1.70 7.52
C GLU A 112 -4.30 -2.27 6.12
N LEU A 113 -3.63 -1.60 5.20
CA LEU A 113 -3.47 -2.08 3.84
C LEU A 113 -1.98 -2.16 3.55
N PHE A 114 -1.52 -3.34 3.19
CA PHE A 114 -0.14 -3.58 2.80
C PHE A 114 -0.09 -3.84 1.31
N CYS A 115 0.63 -2.99 0.59
CA CYS A 115 0.77 -3.08 -0.86
C CYS A 115 2.22 -3.22 -1.25
N ILE A 116 2.46 -4.02 -2.28
CA ILE A 116 3.76 -4.08 -2.95
C ILE A 116 3.50 -3.81 -4.43
N PHE A 117 4.20 -2.81 -4.96
CA PHE A 117 4.13 -2.44 -6.37
C PHE A 117 5.46 -2.75 -7.04
N GLY A 118 5.41 -3.32 -8.23
CA GLY A 118 6.61 -3.53 -9.05
C GLY A 118 6.77 -2.38 -10.03
N ILE A 119 8.01 -1.92 -10.21
CA ILE A 119 8.34 -0.83 -11.13
C ILE A 119 9.23 -1.40 -12.23
N ASP A 120 8.80 -1.28 -13.47
CA ASP A 120 9.62 -1.70 -14.61
C ASP A 120 10.54 -0.56 -15.10
N GLY A 121 11.43 -0.89 -16.01
CA GLY A 121 12.42 0.06 -16.51
C GLY A 121 11.85 1.19 -17.36
N GLN A 122 10.57 1.11 -17.73
CA GLN A 122 9.88 2.13 -18.52
C GLN A 122 8.96 3.00 -17.67
N GLY A 123 8.97 2.80 -16.36
CA GLY A 123 8.13 3.55 -15.44
C GLY A 123 6.73 2.95 -15.25
N GLY A 124 6.50 1.74 -15.74
CA GLY A 124 5.26 1.01 -15.49
C GLY A 124 5.18 0.58 -14.03
N CYS A 125 4.00 0.65 -13.45
CA CYS A 125 3.77 0.30 -12.06
C CYS A 125 2.67 -0.76 -12.00
N ASP A 126 2.99 -1.93 -11.45
CA ASP A 126 2.06 -3.04 -11.32
C ASP A 126 1.80 -3.37 -9.85
N VAL A 127 0.59 -3.75 -9.54
CA VAL A 127 0.26 -4.22 -8.19
C VAL A 127 0.67 -5.67 -8.07
N LEU A 128 1.64 -5.95 -7.21
CA LEU A 128 2.13 -7.31 -6.96
C LEU A 128 1.51 -7.93 -5.72
N GLN A 129 1.15 -7.11 -4.74
CA GLN A 129 0.45 -7.55 -3.54
C GLN A 129 -0.46 -6.45 -3.04
N TRP A 130 -1.66 -6.84 -2.63
CA TRP A 130 -2.66 -5.95 -2.05
C TRP A 130 -3.35 -6.72 -0.94
N ARG A 131 -2.98 -6.43 0.28
CA ARG A 131 -3.47 -7.20 1.44
C ARG A 131 -4.06 -6.26 2.48
N SER A 132 -5.36 -6.41 2.69
CA SER A 132 -6.09 -5.66 3.70
C SER A 132 -6.22 -6.50 4.96
N THR A 133 -5.86 -5.93 6.09
CA THR A 133 -5.95 -6.59 7.38
C THR A 133 -6.53 -5.63 8.41
N LYS A 134 -7.03 -6.18 9.50
CA LYS A 134 -7.39 -5.38 10.66
C LYS A 134 -6.44 -5.76 11.80
N ALA A 135 -5.74 -4.77 12.33
CA ALA A 135 -4.92 -4.98 13.50
C ALA A 135 -5.83 -5.09 14.72
N TRP A 136 -5.99 -6.29 15.24
CA TRP A 136 -6.74 -6.55 16.46
C TRP A 136 -5.78 -6.46 17.64
N ASP A 137 -6.23 -5.90 18.77
CA ASP A 137 -5.53 -6.13 20.01
C ASP A 137 -5.84 -7.57 20.47
N GLU A 138 -5.02 -8.09 21.35
CA GLU A 138 -5.19 -9.46 21.85
C GLU A 138 -6.52 -9.68 22.56
N SER A 139 -7.00 -8.66 23.26
CA SER A 139 -8.28 -8.72 23.96
C SER A 139 -9.43 -8.90 23.00
N ALA A 140 -9.45 -8.12 21.91
CA ALA A 140 -10.51 -8.22 20.92
C ALA A 140 -10.49 -9.56 20.21
N GLN A 141 -9.30 -10.07 19.88
CA GLN A 141 -9.16 -11.40 19.29
C GLN A 141 -9.67 -12.49 20.22
N SER A 142 -9.32 -12.41 21.49
CA SER A 142 -9.78 -13.36 22.49
C SER A 142 -11.30 -13.37 22.60
N GLU A 143 -11.92 -12.21 22.63
CA GLU A 143 -13.38 -12.10 22.67
C GLU A 143 -14.02 -12.73 21.44
N GLN A 144 -13.46 -12.52 20.29
CA GLN A 144 -13.98 -13.11 19.05
C GLN A 144 -13.85 -14.63 19.05
N LEU A 145 -12.76 -15.16 19.53
CA LEU A 145 -12.56 -16.59 19.63
C LEU A 145 -13.57 -17.23 20.59
N TRP A 146 -13.91 -16.53 21.66
CA TRP A 146 -14.91 -16.99 22.62
C TRP A 146 -16.32 -17.00 22.03
N LEU A 147 -16.65 -16.01 21.25
CA LEU A 147 -17.98 -15.84 20.65
C LEU A 147 -18.14 -16.66 19.38
N GLY A 148 -17.07 -16.98 18.76
CA GLY A 148 -17.05 -17.76 17.53
C GLY A 148 -17.06 -19.23 17.80
#